data_a8a8f006fd2528e30db66656d9ddda06
#
_entry.id   a8a8f006fd2528e30db66656d9ddda06
#
_cell.length_a   1.000
_cell.length_b   1.000
_cell.length_c   1.000
_cell.angle_alpha   90.00
_cell.angle_beta   90.00
_cell.angle_gamma   90.00
#
_symmetry.space_group_name_H-M   'P 1'
#
loop_
_entity.id
_entity.type
_entity.pdbx_description
1 polymer ?
#
loop_
_entity_poly.entity_id
_entity_poly.type
_entity_poly.pdbx_seq_one_letter_code
_entity_poly.pdbx_strand_id
1 'polypeptide(L)'
;MTKKSYAMNVSIILGASGALLLFFYILVAHHDAVPDRVRMDRGTLLSSASSVAERIKPVGQVSVASAEPQKEPVKTAVAAAPVSRDGQQIYQATCFVCHGAGIAGAPKLGDKGQWAKPIAKGLNTLYASAVNGVQGSAGAMPAKGGNPALSDAEVKAAVDYMVAQSK
;
A
#
# COMPACT_ATOMS: atom_id res chain seq x y z
N MET A 1 -27.41 -30.46 45.88
CA MET A 1 -27.41 -29.05 45.45
C MET A 1 -28.55 -28.34 46.13
N THR A 2 -28.27 -27.28 46.88
CA THR A 2 -29.32 -26.54 47.60
C THR A 2 -30.11 -25.65 46.64
N LYS A 3 -31.42 -25.45 46.89
CA LYS A 3 -32.29 -24.57 46.08
C LYS A 3 -31.69 -23.16 45.87
N LYS A 4 -30.90 -22.67 46.82
CA LYS A 4 -30.20 -21.38 46.77
C LYS A 4 -29.08 -21.36 45.67
N SER A 5 -28.33 -22.45 45.53
CA SER A 5 -27.28 -22.59 44.52
C SER A 5 -27.88 -22.63 43.10
N TYR A 6 -29.01 -23.33 42.93
CA TYR A 6 -29.69 -23.41 41.65
C TYR A 6 -30.23 -22.05 41.20
N ALA A 7 -30.90 -21.31 42.08
CA ALA A 7 -31.44 -19.98 41.80
C ALA A 7 -30.32 -18.97 41.41
N MET A 8 -29.19 -19.04 42.10
CA MET A 8 -28.02 -18.18 41.78
C MET A 8 -27.43 -18.49 40.42
N ASN A 9 -27.28 -19.77 40.06
CA ASN A 9 -26.76 -20.16 38.78
C ASN A 9 -27.71 -19.79 37.62
N VAL A 10 -29.02 -19.91 37.82
CA VAL A 10 -30.03 -19.50 36.83
C VAL A 10 -29.97 -17.98 36.57
N SER A 11 -29.83 -17.18 37.64
CA SER A 11 -29.72 -15.73 37.53
C SER A 11 -28.45 -15.30 36.80
N ILE A 12 -27.33 -15.97 37.00
CA ILE A 12 -26.06 -15.71 36.30
C ILE A 12 -26.20 -16.05 34.82
N ILE A 13 -26.82 -17.19 34.50
CA ILE A 13 -27.02 -17.63 33.12
C ILE A 13 -27.94 -16.65 32.38
N LEU A 14 -29.05 -16.22 33.00
CA LEU A 14 -29.96 -15.24 32.38
C LEU A 14 -29.31 -13.88 32.19
N GLY A 15 -28.49 -13.43 33.15
CA GLY A 15 -27.73 -12.19 33.01
C GLY A 15 -26.69 -12.24 31.90
N ALA A 16 -25.95 -13.35 31.82
CA ALA A 16 -24.95 -13.54 30.80
C ALA A 16 -25.56 -13.62 29.37
N SER A 17 -26.70 -14.33 29.24
CA SER A 17 -27.41 -14.42 27.94
C SER A 17 -27.99 -13.07 27.51
N GLY A 18 -28.51 -12.26 28.44
CA GLY A 18 -29.00 -10.91 28.17
C GLY A 18 -27.88 -9.97 27.71
N ALA A 19 -26.72 -10.02 28.38
CA ALA A 19 -25.55 -9.24 27.98
C ALA A 19 -25.03 -9.63 26.60
N LEU A 20 -25.04 -10.90 26.26
CA LEU A 20 -24.61 -11.43 24.97
C LEU A 20 -25.55 -11.00 23.83
N LEU A 21 -26.85 -11.04 24.06
CA LEU A 21 -27.85 -10.53 23.10
C LEU A 21 -27.73 -9.02 22.89
N LEU A 22 -27.53 -8.24 23.94
CA LEU A 22 -27.30 -6.81 23.84
C LEU A 22 -26.03 -6.50 23.05
N PHE A 23 -24.94 -7.22 23.33
CA PHE A 23 -23.70 -7.09 22.58
C PHE A 23 -23.88 -7.39 21.09
N PHE A 24 -24.60 -8.46 20.76
CA PHE A 24 -24.88 -8.83 19.38
C PHE A 24 -25.76 -7.78 18.68
N TYR A 25 -26.77 -7.25 19.38
CA TYR A 25 -27.61 -6.17 18.87
C TYR A 25 -26.80 -4.91 18.56
N ILE A 26 -25.92 -4.50 19.47
CA ILE A 26 -25.03 -3.34 19.24
C ILE A 26 -24.10 -3.59 18.04
N LEU A 27 -23.59 -4.81 17.89
CA LEU A 27 -22.68 -5.18 16.81
C LEU A 27 -23.39 -5.11 15.46
N VAL A 28 -24.62 -5.62 15.37
CA VAL A 28 -25.45 -5.55 14.15
C VAL A 28 -25.83 -4.11 13.85
N ALA A 29 -26.28 -3.35 14.83
CA ALA A 29 -26.65 -1.94 14.65
C ALA A 29 -25.47 -1.08 14.19
N HIS A 30 -24.25 -1.37 14.68
CA HIS A 30 -23.02 -0.72 14.20
C HIS A 30 -22.64 -1.17 12.79
N HIS A 31 -22.87 -2.44 12.45
CA HIS A 31 -22.54 -2.96 11.14
C HIS A 31 -23.41 -2.32 10.04
N ASP A 32 -24.68 -2.07 10.33
CA ASP A 32 -25.61 -1.45 9.37
C ASP A 32 -25.36 0.06 9.19
N ALA A 33 -24.77 0.73 10.18
CA ALA A 33 -24.47 2.16 10.12
C ALA A 33 -23.22 2.51 9.27
N VAL A 34 -22.29 1.56 9.09
CA VAL A 34 -21.04 1.79 8.37
C VAL A 34 -21.21 1.90 6.85
N PRO A 35 -22.04 1.04 6.18
CA PRO A 35 -22.23 1.12 4.74
C PRO A 35 -22.84 2.44 4.26
N ASP A 36 -23.74 3.02 5.04
CA ASP A 36 -24.44 4.25 4.64
C ASP A 36 -23.52 5.48 4.67
N ARG A 37 -22.60 5.55 5.62
CA ARG A 37 -21.58 6.61 5.67
C ARG A 37 -20.62 6.51 4.48
N VAL A 38 -20.15 5.32 4.17
CA VAL A 38 -19.25 5.08 3.01
C VAL A 38 -19.98 5.34 1.68
N ARG A 39 -21.27 5.01 1.60
CA ARG A 39 -22.09 5.25 0.41
C ARG A 39 -22.36 6.74 0.19
N MET A 40 -22.57 7.50 1.24
CA MET A 40 -22.79 8.95 1.18
C MET A 40 -21.52 9.69 0.76
N ASP A 41 -20.33 9.32 1.30
CA ASP A 41 -19.04 9.86 0.88
C ASP A 41 -18.75 9.56 -0.59
N ARG A 42 -19.05 8.35 -1.04
CA ARG A 42 -18.85 7.95 -2.44
C ARG A 42 -19.80 8.70 -3.39
N GLY A 43 -21.04 8.95 -2.97
CA GLY A 43 -22.02 9.74 -3.73
C GLY A 43 -21.54 11.19 -3.89
N THR A 44 -21.02 11.79 -2.84
CA THR A 44 -20.50 13.16 -2.84
C THR A 44 -19.24 13.29 -3.71
N LEU A 45 -18.35 12.30 -3.65
CA LEU A 45 -17.14 12.25 -4.47
C LEU A 45 -17.45 12.04 -5.96
N LEU A 46 -18.47 11.23 -6.28
CA LEU A 46 -18.88 11.00 -7.67
C LEU A 46 -19.69 12.16 -8.25
N SER A 47 -20.48 12.88 -7.45
CA SER A 47 -21.17 14.11 -7.89
C SER A 47 -20.20 15.27 -8.17
N SER A 48 -18.98 15.23 -7.58
CA SER A 48 -17.91 16.16 -7.91
C SER A 48 -17.11 15.76 -9.18
N ALA A 49 -17.51 14.67 -9.86
CA ALA A 49 -16.82 14.21 -11.08
C ALA A 49 -16.86 15.26 -12.21
N SER A 50 -17.86 16.15 -12.23
CA SER A 50 -17.87 17.31 -13.13
C SER A 50 -16.72 18.27 -12.88
N SER A 51 -16.25 18.39 -11.63
CA SER A 51 -15.11 19.22 -11.26
C SER A 51 -13.76 18.60 -11.66
N VAL A 52 -13.70 17.28 -11.79
CA VAL A 52 -12.49 16.56 -12.24
C VAL A 52 -12.34 16.74 -13.75
N ALA A 53 -13.41 16.59 -14.53
CA ALA A 53 -13.38 16.83 -15.96
C ALA A 53 -12.99 18.28 -16.31
N GLU A 54 -13.39 19.25 -15.49
CA GLU A 54 -13.03 20.65 -15.64
C GLU A 54 -11.54 20.91 -15.35
N ARG A 55 -10.95 20.20 -14.37
CA ARG A 55 -9.53 20.33 -14.00
C ARG A 55 -8.56 19.66 -14.99
N ILE A 56 -9.03 18.71 -15.77
CA ILE A 56 -8.22 17.99 -16.78
C ILE A 56 -8.48 18.51 -18.21
N LYS A 57 -9.20 19.61 -18.37
CA LYS A 57 -9.30 20.26 -19.67
C LYS A 57 -7.91 20.62 -20.18
N PRO A 58 -7.56 20.25 -21.42
CA PRO A 58 -6.27 20.61 -21.98
C PRO A 58 -6.16 22.13 -22.04
N VAL A 59 -5.14 22.67 -21.37
CA VAL A 59 -4.79 24.09 -21.41
C VAL A 59 -3.95 24.33 -22.65
N GLY A 60 -4.57 24.86 -23.66
CA GLY A 60 -3.91 25.30 -24.89
C GLY A 60 -4.36 24.52 -26.11
N GLN A 61 -4.91 25.25 -27.08
CA GLN A 61 -5.06 24.79 -28.45
C GLN A 61 -3.75 25.11 -29.19
N VAL A 62 -3.04 24.08 -29.60
CA VAL A 62 -1.93 24.25 -30.54
C VAL A 62 -2.54 24.50 -31.92
N SER A 63 -2.46 25.73 -32.39
CA SER A 63 -2.80 26.06 -33.78
C SER A 63 -1.67 25.54 -34.67
N VAL A 64 -1.87 24.38 -35.30
CA VAL A 64 -0.98 23.92 -36.38
C VAL A 64 -1.39 24.61 -37.66
N ALA A 65 -0.56 25.53 -38.12
CA ALA A 65 -0.67 26.05 -39.48
C ALA A 65 -0.57 24.88 -40.48
N SER A 66 -1.53 24.83 -41.39
CA SER A 66 -1.67 23.84 -42.42
C SER A 66 -0.40 23.75 -43.27
N ALA A 67 0.28 22.62 -43.21
CA ALA A 67 1.29 22.23 -44.20
C ALA A 67 0.92 20.84 -44.74
N GLU A 68 0.96 20.71 -46.06
CA GLU A 68 0.54 19.61 -46.89
C GLU A 68 1.14 18.25 -46.54
N PRO A 69 0.52 17.13 -46.98
CA PRO A 69 0.84 15.79 -46.46
C PRO A 69 2.10 15.22 -47.09
N GLN A 70 3.20 15.17 -46.34
CA GLN A 70 4.31 14.28 -46.66
C GLN A 70 4.06 12.91 -46.03
N LYS A 71 3.80 11.94 -46.86
CA LYS A 71 3.80 10.51 -46.56
C LYS A 71 5.25 10.04 -46.30
N GLU A 72 5.63 9.95 -45.04
CA GLU A 72 6.69 9.05 -44.61
C GLU A 72 6.23 8.24 -43.40
N PRO A 73 6.53 6.95 -43.31
CA PRO A 73 6.09 6.13 -42.19
C PRO A 73 6.91 6.48 -40.98
N VAL A 74 6.36 7.34 -40.13
CA VAL A 74 6.92 7.62 -38.81
C VAL A 74 6.77 6.36 -37.97
N LYS A 75 7.87 5.65 -37.87
CA LYS A 75 8.09 4.59 -36.89
C LYS A 75 8.07 5.25 -35.51
N THR A 76 6.88 5.35 -34.95
CA THR A 76 6.67 5.92 -33.62
C THR A 76 7.21 4.94 -32.60
N ALA A 77 8.51 4.95 -32.41
CA ALA A 77 9.10 4.48 -31.18
C ALA A 77 9.01 5.66 -30.21
N VAL A 78 7.86 5.82 -29.59
CA VAL A 78 7.80 6.58 -28.32
C VAL A 78 8.43 5.68 -27.26
N ALA A 79 9.75 5.62 -27.27
CA ALA A 79 10.48 5.30 -26.07
C ALA A 79 10.22 6.47 -25.10
N ALA A 80 9.17 6.35 -24.29
CA ALA A 80 9.08 7.13 -23.10
C ALA A 80 10.38 6.86 -22.34
N ALA A 81 11.26 7.86 -22.29
CA ALA A 81 12.42 7.82 -21.43
C ALA A 81 11.92 7.41 -20.04
N PRO A 82 12.48 6.39 -19.40
CA PRO A 82 12.04 6.03 -18.08
C PRO A 82 12.24 7.26 -17.21
N VAL A 83 11.14 7.85 -16.75
CA VAL A 83 11.19 8.86 -15.69
C VAL A 83 11.76 8.10 -14.52
N SER A 84 13.05 8.22 -14.26
CA SER A 84 13.71 7.57 -13.15
C SER A 84 13.13 8.20 -11.88
N ARG A 85 12.19 7.50 -11.28
CA ARG A 85 11.62 7.89 -9.99
C ARG A 85 12.75 7.89 -8.96
N ASP A 86 12.75 8.92 -8.12
CA ASP A 86 13.68 9.01 -7.00
C ASP A 86 13.50 7.78 -6.07
N GLY A 87 14.61 7.30 -5.50
CA GLY A 87 14.60 6.15 -4.59
C GLY A 87 13.63 6.30 -3.42
N GLN A 88 13.45 7.53 -2.92
CA GLN A 88 12.45 7.83 -1.90
C GLN A 88 11.03 7.62 -2.41
N GLN A 89 10.72 8.05 -3.61
CA GLN A 89 9.38 7.89 -4.21
C GLN A 89 9.05 6.40 -4.41
N ILE A 90 10.02 5.62 -4.86
CA ILE A 90 9.87 4.16 -5.05
C ILE A 90 9.68 3.47 -3.70
N TYR A 91 10.49 3.85 -2.69
CA TYR A 91 10.33 3.35 -1.34
C TYR A 91 8.91 3.60 -0.82
N GLN A 92 8.41 4.83 -0.92
CA GLN A 92 7.07 5.20 -0.45
C GLN A 92 5.95 4.43 -1.18
N ALA A 93 6.09 4.24 -2.49
CA ALA A 93 5.07 3.60 -3.30
C ALA A 93 5.01 2.07 -3.15
N THR A 94 6.14 1.43 -2.83
CA THR A 94 6.24 -0.04 -2.89
C THR A 94 6.80 -0.67 -1.62
N CYS A 95 7.92 -0.16 -1.12
CA CYS A 95 8.69 -0.82 -0.05
C CYS A 95 8.15 -0.48 1.36
N PHE A 96 7.53 0.70 1.51
CA PHE A 96 7.05 1.23 2.80
C PHE A 96 6.08 0.28 3.51
N VAL A 97 5.24 -0.43 2.76
CA VAL A 97 4.22 -1.34 3.33
C VAL A 97 4.85 -2.32 4.32
N CYS A 98 6.00 -2.90 3.99
CA CYS A 98 6.70 -3.85 4.86
C CYS A 98 7.79 -3.17 5.69
N HIS A 99 8.64 -2.34 5.06
CA HIS A 99 9.82 -1.74 5.70
C HIS A 99 9.51 -0.48 6.51
N GLY A 100 8.34 0.09 6.41
CA GLY A 100 7.89 1.17 7.29
C GLY A 100 7.49 0.69 8.67
N ALA A 101 6.75 -0.42 8.72
CA ALA A 101 6.23 -0.99 9.97
C ALA A 101 7.03 -2.20 10.49
N GLY A 102 7.92 -2.79 9.68
CA GLY A 102 8.65 -4.01 10.03
C GLY A 102 7.79 -5.28 9.92
N ILE A 103 6.86 -5.32 8.97
CA ILE A 103 5.94 -6.45 8.77
C ILE A 103 6.69 -7.64 8.16
N ALA A 104 6.27 -8.85 8.53
CA ALA A 104 6.79 -10.11 8.01
C ALA A 104 8.34 -10.25 8.14
N GLY A 105 8.91 -9.70 9.21
CA GLY A 105 10.34 -9.76 9.46
C GLY A 105 11.19 -8.83 8.60
N ALA A 106 10.58 -7.90 7.87
CA ALA A 106 11.30 -6.88 7.11
C ALA A 106 12.03 -5.92 8.06
N PRO A 107 13.30 -5.60 7.84
CA PRO A 107 14.02 -4.63 8.65
C PRO A 107 13.40 -3.24 8.48
N LYS A 108 13.01 -2.62 9.59
CA LYS A 108 12.34 -1.33 9.59
C LYS A 108 13.29 -0.22 9.14
N LEU A 109 12.81 0.69 8.30
CA LEU A 109 13.57 1.86 7.87
C LEU A 109 14.04 2.68 9.08
N GLY A 110 15.33 3.04 9.11
CA GLY A 110 15.95 3.80 10.18
C GLY A 110 16.38 2.97 11.40
N ASP A 111 16.03 1.71 11.47
CA ASP A 111 16.47 0.82 12.56
C ASP A 111 17.89 0.28 12.26
N LYS A 112 18.89 0.97 12.78
CA LYS A 112 20.31 0.60 12.60
C LYS A 112 20.62 -0.81 13.07
N GLY A 113 19.97 -1.29 14.13
CA GLY A 113 20.20 -2.64 14.67
C GLY A 113 19.73 -3.73 13.71
N GLN A 114 18.54 -3.58 13.14
CA GLN A 114 18.01 -4.51 12.16
C GLN A 114 18.73 -4.45 10.82
N TRP A 115 19.23 -3.27 10.43
CA TRP A 115 19.97 -3.08 9.17
C TRP A 115 21.46 -3.42 9.25
N ALA A 116 22.06 -3.52 10.44
CA ALA A 116 23.48 -3.81 10.59
C ALA A 116 23.91 -5.09 9.87
N LYS A 117 23.20 -6.20 10.07
CA LYS A 117 23.50 -7.49 9.42
C LYS A 117 23.27 -7.46 7.90
N PRO A 118 22.14 -6.95 7.37
CA PRO A 118 21.94 -6.75 5.93
C PRO A 118 23.04 -5.90 5.30
N ILE A 119 23.35 -4.74 5.87
CA ILE A 119 24.37 -3.81 5.32
C ILE A 119 25.77 -4.44 5.31
N ALA A 120 26.10 -5.22 6.32
CA ALA A 120 27.39 -5.92 6.39
C ALA A 120 27.62 -6.94 5.25
N LYS A 121 26.56 -7.42 4.59
CA LYS A 121 26.64 -8.29 3.40
C LYS A 121 27.05 -7.54 2.14
N GLY A 122 27.06 -6.23 2.17
CA GLY A 122 27.40 -5.34 1.06
C GLY A 122 26.24 -4.99 0.14
N LEU A 123 26.33 -3.83 -0.50
CA LEU A 123 25.29 -3.25 -1.35
C LEU A 123 24.88 -4.18 -2.50
N ASN A 124 25.83 -4.85 -3.15
CA ASN A 124 25.51 -5.75 -4.26
C ASN A 124 24.59 -6.90 -3.83
N THR A 125 24.80 -7.43 -2.62
CA THR A 125 23.93 -8.47 -2.07
C THR A 125 22.55 -7.92 -1.74
N LEU A 126 22.46 -6.69 -1.26
CA LEU A 126 21.18 -6.04 -0.99
C LEU A 126 20.40 -5.78 -2.30
N TYR A 127 21.07 -5.31 -3.35
CA TYR A 127 20.46 -5.14 -4.66
C TYR A 127 19.92 -6.44 -5.23
N ALA A 128 20.75 -7.49 -5.22
CA ALA A 128 20.33 -8.82 -5.68
C ALA A 128 19.12 -9.33 -4.88
N SER A 129 19.14 -9.15 -3.56
CA SER A 129 18.05 -9.53 -2.67
C SER A 129 16.76 -8.78 -2.98
N ALA A 130 16.82 -7.48 -3.24
CA ALA A 130 15.67 -6.67 -3.56
C ALA A 130 15.10 -6.96 -4.95
N VAL A 131 15.96 -7.20 -5.95
CA VAL A 131 15.54 -7.50 -7.32
C VAL A 131 14.93 -8.90 -7.43
N ASN A 132 15.59 -9.91 -6.82
CA ASN A 132 15.20 -11.31 -6.97
C ASN A 132 14.29 -11.82 -5.85
N GLY A 133 14.15 -11.06 -4.77
CA GLY A 133 13.48 -11.50 -3.57
C GLY A 133 14.39 -12.32 -2.65
N VAL A 134 13.93 -12.52 -1.41
CA VAL A 134 14.64 -13.31 -0.38
C VAL A 134 13.66 -14.17 0.37
N GLN A 135 14.06 -15.42 0.61
CA GLN A 135 13.44 -16.33 1.57
C GLN A 135 14.38 -16.47 2.76
N GLY A 136 13.93 -16.07 3.93
CA GLY A 136 14.72 -16.14 5.16
C GLY A 136 13.94 -16.70 6.33
N SER A 137 14.65 -17.01 7.41
CA SER A 137 14.02 -17.49 8.66
C SER A 137 13.10 -16.45 9.31
N ALA A 138 13.35 -15.16 9.05
CA ALA A 138 12.54 -14.06 9.57
C ALA A 138 11.31 -13.75 8.72
N GLY A 139 11.25 -14.22 7.46
CA GLY A 139 10.15 -13.98 6.54
C GLY A 139 10.59 -14.03 5.08
N ALA A 140 9.67 -13.67 4.19
CA ALA A 140 9.87 -13.65 2.75
C ALA A 140 9.73 -12.23 2.22
N MET A 141 10.71 -11.79 1.43
CA MET A 141 10.61 -10.57 0.63
C MET A 141 10.36 -10.96 -0.82
N PRO A 142 9.25 -10.57 -1.44
CA PRO A 142 9.00 -10.85 -2.84
C PRO A 142 9.96 -10.04 -3.73
N ALA A 143 10.24 -10.56 -4.93
CA ALA A 143 11.04 -9.87 -5.94
C ALA A 143 10.47 -8.46 -6.21
N LYS A 144 11.36 -7.46 -6.25
CA LYS A 144 11.01 -6.04 -6.49
C LYS A 144 9.92 -5.51 -5.55
N GLY A 145 9.85 -6.04 -4.32
CA GLY A 145 8.82 -5.68 -3.34
C GLY A 145 7.40 -6.07 -3.77
N GLY A 146 7.25 -7.03 -4.69
CA GLY A 146 5.98 -7.46 -5.26
C GLY A 146 5.48 -6.62 -6.45
N ASN A 147 6.29 -5.67 -6.93
CA ASN A 147 5.94 -4.85 -8.08
C ASN A 147 6.85 -5.16 -9.30
N PRO A 148 6.44 -6.08 -10.20
CA PRO A 148 7.24 -6.48 -11.34
C PRO A 148 7.46 -5.37 -12.38
N ALA A 149 6.67 -4.29 -12.33
CA ALA A 149 6.80 -3.16 -13.26
C ALA A 149 8.01 -2.26 -12.95
N LEU A 150 8.62 -2.40 -11.76
CA LEU A 150 9.83 -1.66 -11.42
C LEU A 150 11.03 -2.19 -12.23
N SER A 151 11.82 -1.27 -12.78
CA SER A 151 13.13 -1.58 -13.32
C SER A 151 14.12 -1.91 -12.19
N ASP A 152 15.16 -2.66 -12.50
CA ASP A 152 16.21 -2.98 -11.54
C ASP A 152 16.94 -1.72 -11.03
N ALA A 153 17.06 -0.69 -11.88
CA ALA A 153 17.64 0.60 -11.52
C ALA A 153 16.79 1.33 -10.46
N GLU A 154 15.48 1.34 -10.62
CA GLU A 154 14.56 1.92 -9.65
C GLU A 154 14.61 1.18 -8.31
N VAL A 155 14.64 -0.16 -8.34
CA VAL A 155 14.78 -0.97 -7.12
C VAL A 155 16.08 -0.66 -6.40
N LYS A 156 17.20 -0.55 -7.11
CA LYS A 156 18.51 -0.19 -6.54
C LYS A 156 18.48 1.20 -5.91
N ALA A 157 17.87 2.19 -6.58
CA ALA A 157 17.71 3.53 -6.02
C ALA A 157 16.93 3.53 -4.70
N ALA A 158 15.87 2.71 -4.60
CA ALA A 158 15.12 2.54 -3.35
C ALA A 158 15.97 1.89 -2.25
N VAL A 159 16.77 0.89 -2.58
CA VAL A 159 17.72 0.25 -1.63
C VAL A 159 18.75 1.27 -1.13
N ASP A 160 19.33 2.09 -2.01
CA ASP A 160 20.28 3.13 -1.63
C ASP A 160 19.67 4.13 -0.65
N TYR A 161 18.44 4.58 -0.93
CA TYR A 161 17.69 5.43 -0.02
C TYR A 161 17.51 4.76 1.34
N MET A 162 17.05 3.51 1.39
CA MET A 162 16.79 2.80 2.64
C MET A 162 18.06 2.59 3.45
N VAL A 163 19.16 2.24 2.80
CA VAL A 163 20.47 2.06 3.43
C VAL A 163 21.00 3.39 3.97
N ALA A 164 20.85 4.49 3.22
CA ALA A 164 21.27 5.82 3.68
C ALA A 164 20.54 6.26 4.95
N GLN A 165 19.25 5.93 5.08
CA GLN A 165 18.43 6.25 6.26
C GLN A 165 18.69 5.32 7.45
N SER A 166 19.38 4.20 7.25
CA SER A 166 19.52 3.12 8.25
C SER A 166 20.98 2.85 8.70
N LYS A 167 21.93 3.68 8.29
CA LYS A 167 23.36 3.62 8.70
C LYS A 167 23.64 4.32 10.03
#